data_261af4bf6283131dfa9bc91224998cb5
#
_entry.id   261af4bf6283131dfa9bc91224998cb5
#
_cell.length_a   1.000
_cell.length_b   1.000
_cell.length_c   1.000
_cell.angle_alpha   90.00
_cell.angle_beta   90.00
_cell.angle_gamma   90.00
#
_symmetry.space_group_name_H-M   'P 1'
#
loop_
_entity.id
_entity.type
_entity.pdbx_description
1 polymer ?
#
loop_
_entity_poly.entity_id
_entity_poly.type
_entity_poly.pdbx_seq_one_letter_code
_entity_poly.pdbx_strand_id
1 'polypeptide(L)'
;MKFKFGVDSFIWAEDFKEKDLWIIEKAKEIGFEVVDFAIANPYTFPTEQVKAELARVGMDCVCTTTLTLETNPISPDEEIRKAAVAAMKKCVDICNTLGSPILGGVNY
;
A
#
# COMPACT_ATOMS: atom_id res chain seq x y z
N MET A 1 -19.96 -18.30 -4.45
CA MET A 1 -18.72 -17.49 -4.33
C MET A 1 -18.99 -16.31 -3.41
N LYS A 2 -18.15 -16.11 -2.44
CA LYS A 2 -18.25 -14.98 -1.52
C LYS A 2 -17.23 -13.92 -1.91
N PHE A 3 -17.69 -12.71 -2.16
CA PHE A 3 -16.82 -11.57 -2.43
C PHE A 3 -16.56 -10.78 -1.14
N LYS A 4 -15.37 -10.26 -1.02
CA LYS A 4 -15.03 -9.25 -0.02
C LYS A 4 -14.97 -7.89 -0.70
N PHE A 5 -15.55 -6.89 -0.05
CA PHE A 5 -15.51 -5.52 -0.53
C PHE A 5 -14.46 -4.74 0.23
N GLY A 6 -13.64 -4.03 -0.51
CA GLY A 6 -12.58 -3.22 0.06
C GLY A 6 -12.67 -1.77 -0.37
N VAL A 7 -11.86 -0.94 0.29
CA VAL A 7 -11.76 0.48 -0.01
C VAL A 7 -10.29 0.88 -0.09
N ASP A 8 -9.98 1.74 -1.03
CA ASP A 8 -8.64 2.28 -1.21
C ASP A 8 -8.41 3.43 -0.22
N SER A 9 -7.31 3.38 0.50
CA SER A 9 -6.90 4.42 1.44
C SER A 9 -6.72 5.79 0.77
N PHE A 10 -6.49 5.81 -0.53
CA PHE A 10 -6.33 7.02 -1.32
C PHE A 10 -7.53 7.96 -1.26
N ILE A 11 -8.71 7.44 -0.93
CA ILE A 11 -9.92 8.27 -0.72
C ILE A 11 -9.70 9.31 0.38
N TRP A 12 -8.91 8.96 1.39
CA TRP A 12 -8.67 9.82 2.55
C TRP A 12 -7.25 10.36 2.65
N ALA A 13 -6.27 9.63 2.09
CA ALA A 13 -4.86 9.99 2.21
C ALA A 13 -4.11 9.65 0.94
N GLU A 14 -3.52 10.64 0.31
CA GLU A 14 -2.72 10.47 -0.91
C GLU A 14 -1.43 9.69 -0.65
N ASP A 15 -0.77 9.96 0.49
CA ASP A 15 0.42 9.26 0.94
C ASP A 15 0.19 8.80 2.38
N PHE A 16 -0.09 7.51 2.55
CA PHE A 16 -0.47 6.94 3.84
C PHE A 16 0.68 7.04 4.85
N LYS A 17 0.41 7.71 5.96
CA LYS A 17 1.35 7.91 7.08
C LYS A 17 0.76 7.36 8.38
N GLU A 18 1.57 7.37 9.43
CA GLU A 18 1.14 6.91 10.76
C GLU A 18 -0.10 7.68 11.27
N LYS A 19 -0.21 8.97 10.97
CA LYS A 19 -1.38 9.78 11.32
C LYS A 19 -2.69 9.30 10.66
N ASP A 20 -2.59 8.44 9.64
CA ASP A 20 -3.72 7.95 8.86
C ASP A 20 -4.20 6.57 9.29
N LEU A 21 -3.63 5.99 10.34
CA LEU A 21 -4.01 4.66 10.85
C LEU A 21 -5.50 4.55 11.18
N TRP A 22 -6.15 5.66 11.53
CA TRP A 22 -7.60 5.70 11.79
C TRP A 22 -8.45 5.23 10.61
N ILE A 23 -7.91 5.28 9.39
CA ILE A 23 -8.60 4.86 8.17
C ILE A 23 -8.99 3.39 8.25
N ILE A 24 -8.15 2.54 8.86
CA ILE A 24 -8.40 1.10 8.99
C ILE A 24 -9.67 0.83 9.79
N GLU A 25 -9.80 1.45 10.96
CA GLU A 25 -10.99 1.30 11.80
C GLU A 25 -12.21 1.93 11.13
N LYS A 26 -12.03 3.08 10.47
CA LYS A 26 -13.12 3.73 9.74
C LYS A 26 -13.65 2.86 8.61
N ALA A 27 -12.78 2.22 7.85
CA ALA A 27 -13.17 1.30 6.79
C ALA A 27 -14.02 0.15 7.36
N LYS A 28 -13.62 -0.40 8.50
CA LYS A 28 -14.39 -1.45 9.17
C LYS A 28 -15.75 -0.95 9.65
N GLU A 29 -15.82 0.23 10.24
CA GLU A 29 -17.08 0.83 10.69
C GLU A 29 -18.08 0.99 9.55
N ILE A 30 -17.60 1.37 8.36
CA ILE A 30 -18.44 1.53 7.17
C ILE A 30 -18.96 0.17 6.67
N GLY A 31 -18.22 -0.91 6.92
CA GLY A 31 -18.61 -2.26 6.52
C GLY A 31 -17.69 -2.92 5.51
N PHE A 32 -16.55 -2.33 5.21
CA PHE A 32 -15.55 -2.94 4.35
C PHE A 32 -14.80 -4.06 5.10
N GLU A 33 -14.34 -5.04 4.33
CA GLU A 33 -13.58 -6.17 4.85
C GLU A 33 -12.08 -6.07 4.52
N VAL A 34 -11.74 -5.25 3.54
CA VAL A 34 -10.38 -5.11 3.01
C VAL A 34 -10.02 -3.64 2.87
N VAL A 35 -8.80 -3.27 3.25
CA VAL A 35 -8.23 -1.96 2.90
C VAL A 35 -7.18 -2.17 1.82
N ASP A 36 -7.27 -1.42 0.74
CA ASP A 36 -6.23 -1.31 -0.27
C ASP A 36 -5.33 -0.13 0.10
N PHE A 37 -4.09 -0.42 0.48
CA PHE A 37 -3.14 0.64 0.83
C PHE A 37 -2.44 1.18 -0.40
N ALA A 38 -2.68 2.47 -0.68
CA ALA A 38 -1.94 3.20 -1.70
C ALA A 38 -0.54 3.54 -1.16
N ILE A 39 0.49 2.86 -1.65
CA ILE A 39 1.87 3.06 -1.23
C ILE A 39 2.54 4.04 -2.21
N ALA A 40 2.49 5.32 -1.89
CA ALA A 40 3.14 6.35 -2.70
C ALA A 40 4.66 6.38 -2.48
N ASN A 41 5.10 6.15 -1.24
CA ASN A 41 6.50 6.07 -0.88
C ASN A 41 6.74 4.87 0.04
N PRO A 42 7.34 3.77 -0.46
CA PRO A 42 7.55 2.58 0.34
C PRO A 42 8.55 2.77 1.49
N TYR A 43 9.40 3.78 1.41
CA TYR A 43 10.42 4.02 2.44
C TYR A 43 9.87 4.75 3.67
N THR A 44 8.72 5.41 3.53
CA THR A 44 8.07 6.13 4.63
C THR A 44 6.73 5.51 5.05
N PHE A 45 6.32 4.42 4.41
CA PHE A 45 5.09 3.71 4.75
C PHE A 45 5.23 3.08 6.15
N PRO A 46 4.26 3.30 7.07
CA PRO A 46 4.36 2.83 8.45
C PRO A 46 3.97 1.34 8.58
N THR A 47 4.78 0.46 8.02
CA THR A 47 4.46 -0.96 7.84
C THR A 47 4.13 -1.69 9.15
N GLU A 48 4.96 -1.54 10.18
CA GLU A 48 4.76 -2.25 11.45
C GLU A 48 3.51 -1.75 12.18
N GLN A 49 3.27 -0.44 12.15
CA GLN A 49 2.09 0.16 12.75
C GLN A 49 0.81 -0.28 12.03
N VAL A 50 0.85 -0.34 10.70
CA VAL A 50 -0.28 -0.83 9.89
C VAL A 50 -0.56 -2.29 10.20
N LYS A 51 0.49 -3.12 10.26
CA LYS A 51 0.35 -4.54 10.60
C LYS A 51 -0.35 -4.72 11.95
N ALA A 52 0.09 -3.99 12.97
CA ALA A 52 -0.50 -4.06 14.30
C ALA A 52 -1.98 -3.62 14.29
N GLU A 53 -2.29 -2.55 13.57
CA GLU A 53 -3.65 -2.01 13.50
C GLU A 53 -4.60 -2.94 12.73
N LEU A 54 -4.15 -3.55 11.64
CA LEU A 54 -4.92 -4.56 10.91
C LEU A 54 -5.28 -5.74 11.82
N ALA A 55 -4.32 -6.21 12.61
CA ALA A 55 -4.55 -7.30 13.56
C ALA A 55 -5.53 -6.89 14.66
N ARG A 56 -5.38 -5.67 15.21
CA ARG A 56 -6.26 -5.16 16.27
C ARG A 56 -7.71 -5.05 15.80
N VAL A 57 -7.91 -4.53 14.59
CA VAL A 57 -9.26 -4.28 14.04
C VAL A 57 -9.84 -5.51 13.36
N GLY A 58 -9.00 -6.46 12.93
CA GLY A 58 -9.44 -7.66 12.22
C GLY A 58 -9.80 -7.36 10.77
N MET A 59 -8.93 -6.64 10.05
CA MET A 59 -9.10 -6.30 8.63
C MET A 59 -8.06 -6.99 7.78
N ASP A 60 -8.47 -7.40 6.58
CA ASP A 60 -7.55 -7.83 5.54
C ASP A 60 -7.04 -6.64 4.75
N CYS A 61 -5.97 -6.85 4.00
CA CYS A 61 -5.43 -5.81 3.13
C CYS A 61 -4.94 -6.33 1.78
N VAL A 62 -4.90 -5.44 0.83
CA VAL A 62 -4.12 -5.52 -0.40
C VAL A 62 -3.32 -4.24 -0.54
N CYS A 63 -2.37 -4.20 -1.45
CA CYS A 63 -1.54 -3.01 -1.66
C CYS A 63 -1.52 -2.62 -3.13
N THR A 64 -1.49 -1.32 -3.37
CA THR A 64 -1.24 -0.74 -4.68
C THR A 64 -0.07 0.22 -4.58
N THR A 65 0.69 0.37 -5.66
CA THR A 65 1.80 1.31 -5.72
C THR A 65 1.62 2.27 -6.88
N THR A 66 2.25 3.43 -6.77
CA THR A 66 2.32 4.42 -7.83
C THR A 66 3.78 4.75 -8.06
N LEU A 67 4.23 4.68 -9.29
CA LEU A 67 5.59 5.05 -9.67
C LEU A 67 5.66 6.55 -9.98
N THR A 68 6.80 7.15 -9.67
CA THR A 68 7.08 8.56 -9.90
C THR A 68 8.12 8.74 -10.98
N LEU A 69 8.44 9.97 -11.33
CA LEU A 69 9.52 10.25 -12.28
C LEU A 69 10.88 9.78 -11.76
N GLU A 70 11.08 9.79 -10.44
CA GLU A 70 12.31 9.34 -9.78
C GLU A 70 12.38 7.82 -9.67
N THR A 71 11.27 7.13 -9.84
CA THR A 71 11.18 5.66 -9.80
C THR A 71 10.54 5.11 -11.08
N ASN A 72 10.93 5.68 -12.21
CA ASN A 72 10.38 5.34 -13.51
C ASN A 72 11.18 4.18 -14.14
N PRO A 73 10.59 2.96 -14.29
CA PRO A 73 11.30 1.81 -14.82
C PRO A 73 11.61 1.90 -16.33
N ILE A 74 10.99 2.85 -17.02
CA ILE A 74 11.25 3.09 -18.46
C ILE A 74 12.06 4.36 -18.71
N SER A 75 12.66 4.95 -17.67
CA SER A 75 13.52 6.11 -17.82
C SER A 75 14.75 5.79 -18.67
N PRO A 76 15.22 6.72 -19.51
CA PRO A 76 16.51 6.57 -20.20
C PRO A 76 17.69 6.58 -19.22
N ASP A 77 17.52 7.13 -18.02
CA ASP A 77 18.54 7.14 -16.96
C ASP A 77 18.56 5.81 -16.21
N GLU A 78 19.72 5.12 -16.27
CA GLU A 78 19.91 3.82 -15.62
C GLU A 78 19.72 3.90 -14.10
N GLU A 79 20.16 4.97 -13.44
CA GLU A 79 20.05 5.12 -12.00
C GLU A 79 18.58 5.25 -11.58
N ILE A 80 17.77 5.92 -12.39
CA ILE A 80 16.32 6.01 -12.15
C ILE A 80 15.67 4.64 -12.32
N ARG A 81 16.06 3.87 -13.34
CA ARG A 81 15.52 2.50 -13.50
C ARG A 81 15.89 1.60 -12.33
N LYS A 82 17.13 1.70 -11.83
CA LYS A 82 17.56 0.95 -10.62
C LYS A 82 16.76 1.37 -9.39
N ALA A 83 16.51 2.66 -9.22
CA ALA A 83 15.69 3.16 -8.12
C ALA A 83 14.25 2.62 -8.21
N ALA A 84 13.69 2.51 -9.41
CA ALA A 84 12.37 1.93 -9.62
C ALA A 84 12.32 0.45 -9.17
N VAL A 85 13.32 -0.33 -9.56
CA VAL A 85 13.41 -1.75 -9.15
C VAL A 85 13.52 -1.87 -7.63
N ALA A 86 14.36 -1.04 -7.00
CA ALA A 86 14.53 -1.04 -5.55
C ALA A 86 13.23 -0.69 -4.83
N ALA A 87 12.51 0.33 -5.30
CA ALA A 87 11.22 0.73 -4.74
C ALA A 87 10.17 -0.37 -4.86
N MET A 88 10.09 -1.05 -6.01
CA MET A 88 9.17 -2.16 -6.22
C MET A 88 9.48 -3.34 -5.29
N LYS A 89 10.76 -3.67 -5.11
CA LYS A 89 11.18 -4.70 -4.16
C LYS A 89 10.76 -4.34 -2.73
N LYS A 90 10.89 -3.08 -2.37
CA LYS A 90 10.45 -2.60 -1.05
C LYS A 90 8.94 -2.73 -0.88
N CYS A 91 8.16 -2.46 -1.92
CA CYS A 91 6.70 -2.68 -1.88
C CYS A 91 6.36 -4.16 -1.69
N VAL A 92 7.09 -5.06 -2.34
CA VAL A 92 6.90 -6.51 -2.15
C VAL A 92 7.20 -6.92 -0.71
N ASP A 93 8.26 -6.37 -0.10
CA ASP A 93 8.58 -6.61 1.30
C ASP A 93 7.46 -6.14 2.23
N ILE A 94 6.88 -4.97 1.96
CA ILE A 94 5.74 -4.45 2.70
C ILE A 94 4.55 -5.41 2.59
N CYS A 95 4.23 -5.84 1.38
CA CYS A 95 3.15 -6.82 1.15
C CYS A 95 3.37 -8.09 1.96
N ASN A 96 4.59 -8.62 1.95
CA ASN A 96 4.93 -9.81 2.72
C ASN A 96 4.72 -9.59 4.22
N THR A 97 5.16 -8.47 4.76
CA THR A 97 5.00 -8.12 6.17
C THR A 97 3.53 -7.99 6.56
N LEU A 98 2.72 -7.36 5.73
CA LEU A 98 1.29 -7.14 5.99
C LEU A 98 0.42 -8.38 5.71
N GLY A 99 0.95 -9.38 5.00
CA GLY A 99 0.16 -10.52 4.54
C GLY A 99 -0.72 -10.19 3.34
N SER A 100 -0.38 -9.15 2.57
CA SER A 100 -1.10 -8.82 1.35
C SER A 100 -0.77 -9.81 0.24
N PRO A 101 -1.78 -10.47 -0.37
CA PRO A 101 -1.54 -11.41 -1.47
C PRO A 101 -1.35 -10.72 -2.82
N ILE A 102 -1.58 -9.41 -2.89
CA ILE A 102 -1.61 -8.66 -4.14
C ILE A 102 -0.82 -7.37 -4.00
N LEU A 103 0.00 -7.08 -5.00
CA LEU A 103 0.56 -5.77 -5.24
C LEU A 103 0.12 -5.32 -6.63
N GLY A 104 -0.85 -4.42 -6.67
CA GLY A 104 -1.35 -3.83 -7.90
C GLY A 104 -0.84 -2.42 -8.10
N GLY A 105 -1.51 -1.68 -8.98
CA GLY A 105 -1.36 -0.24 -9.12
C GLY A 105 -0.86 0.23 -10.47
N VAL A 106 -0.45 1.49 -10.49
CA VAL A 106 0.01 2.21 -11.67
C VAL A 106 1.53 2.01 -11.79
N ASN A 107 1.93 1.02 -12.58
CA ASN A 107 3.33 0.62 -12.70
C ASN A 107 3.96 1.07 -14.03
N TYR A 108 3.51 2.17 -14.57
CA TYR A 108 4.00 2.73 -15.84
C TYR A 108 4.17 4.24 -15.76
#